data_c9c725cc750823c98291302a6bdff983
#
_entry.id   c9c725cc750823c98291302a6bdff983
#
_cell.length_a   1.000
_cell.length_b   1.000
_cell.length_c   1.000
_cell.angle_alpha   90.00
_cell.angle_beta   90.00
_cell.angle_gamma   90.00
#
_symmetry.space_group_name_H-M   'P 1'
#
loop_
_entity.id
_entity.type
_entity.pdbx_description
1 polymer ?
#
loop_
_entity_poly.entity_id
_entity_poly.type
_entity_poly.pdbx_seq_one_letter_code
_entity_poly.pdbx_strand_id
1 'polypeptide(L)'
;MVHLKSAEKFFIISLFFSVVFSFFFKSFIDAEYLSVFLVVFNFLIFVFIVIPGTVKDDKAKFLIFIFFCLRVFLLYLDYYGKHIGTVLHSGGDSERFYEWGLYISEDLSRMKEISYTKYTDFLGILYWIIGDQRFFSQFVNVILGMWSIFVFYKILDLFKLKDSKKLFFLALYGFFPQNIIFSSILLREALIQFFFVYSLLFFTKWLMSNNRINMFKTIFFVLLSSLFHPGMIASLLVYGFMFLFLDVKKYSFNYSFKRKTLLVLFCGFTFALIAYNISILNGKFSFLISDTNLSLLEKYESNSGIEEGGATYLRNYKINSIVDFIILVPLRLIYFVFSPMPYDVRGVGDLAAIILDSSFYYFLVYMIIRSRKIIKDNIFRIFPKVFFLLFLTVSIGFALGTENSGTAMRHRSKIFPALIIVVVFMESIKQNRRSIWNDKKID
;
A
#
# COMPACT_ATOMS: atom_id res chain seq x y z
N MET A 1 -20.69 -17.02 4.65
CA MET A 1 -20.51 -15.67 5.27
C MET A 1 -20.30 -15.71 6.79
N VAL A 2 -20.92 -16.61 7.55
CA VAL A 2 -20.79 -16.72 9.02
C VAL A 2 -19.40 -17.25 9.44
N HIS A 3 -18.80 -18.18 8.70
CA HIS A 3 -17.48 -18.74 9.03
C HIS A 3 -16.32 -17.74 8.91
N LEU A 4 -16.35 -16.84 7.93
CA LEU A 4 -15.33 -15.80 7.76
C LEU A 4 -15.22 -14.89 8.98
N LYS A 5 -16.37 -14.48 9.54
CA LYS A 5 -16.40 -13.61 10.73
C LYS A 5 -15.88 -14.30 12.00
N SER A 6 -16.01 -15.62 12.12
CA SER A 6 -15.52 -16.34 13.31
C SER A 6 -14.01 -16.51 13.32
N ALA A 7 -13.40 -16.89 12.20
CA ALA A 7 -11.95 -17.02 12.10
C ALA A 7 -11.23 -15.66 12.27
N GLU A 8 -11.77 -14.59 11.67
CA GLU A 8 -11.26 -13.22 11.85
C GLU A 8 -11.32 -12.79 13.32
N LYS A 9 -12.44 -13.02 14.00
CA LYS A 9 -12.59 -12.70 15.42
C LYS A 9 -11.63 -13.50 16.28
N PHE A 10 -11.53 -14.81 16.02
CA PHE A 10 -10.64 -15.67 16.78
C PHE A 10 -9.18 -15.21 16.67
N PHE A 11 -8.76 -14.79 15.49
CA PHE A 11 -7.41 -14.28 15.29
C PHE A 11 -7.15 -12.94 16.02
N ILE A 12 -8.11 -12.01 15.97
CA ILE A 12 -8.01 -10.75 16.74
C ILE A 12 -7.89 -11.06 18.23
N ILE A 13 -8.66 -12.04 18.72
CA ILE A 13 -8.59 -12.50 20.12
C ILE A 13 -7.21 -13.11 20.43
N SER A 14 -6.61 -13.89 19.52
CA SER A 14 -5.28 -14.46 19.73
C SER A 14 -4.18 -13.41 19.77
N LEU A 15 -4.24 -12.39 18.91
CA LEU A 15 -3.31 -11.26 18.98
C LEU A 15 -3.49 -10.45 20.27
N PHE A 16 -4.74 -10.18 20.65
CA PHE A 16 -5.03 -9.51 21.91
C PHE A 16 -4.52 -10.31 23.11
N PHE A 17 -4.76 -11.63 23.11
CA PHE A 17 -4.20 -12.54 24.12
C PHE A 17 -2.67 -12.46 24.16
N SER A 18 -2.01 -12.46 23.00
CA SER A 18 -0.55 -12.33 22.93
C SER A 18 -0.03 -11.05 23.56
N VAL A 19 -0.72 -9.91 23.30
CA VAL A 19 -0.37 -8.63 23.90
C VAL A 19 -0.59 -8.64 25.41
N VAL A 20 -1.73 -9.15 25.89
CA VAL A 20 -2.05 -9.27 27.33
C VAL A 20 -1.07 -10.23 28.02
N PHE A 21 -0.82 -11.39 27.42
CA PHE A 21 0.14 -12.36 27.95
C PHE A 21 1.53 -11.74 28.06
N SER A 22 1.97 -11.05 27.04
CA SER A 22 3.26 -10.35 27.04
C SER A 22 3.34 -9.29 28.15
N PHE A 23 2.30 -8.50 28.32
CA PHE A 23 2.24 -7.49 29.38
C PHE A 23 2.47 -8.07 30.77
N PHE A 24 1.87 -9.21 31.10
CA PHE A 24 2.04 -9.85 32.39
C PHE A 24 3.38 -10.58 32.56
N PHE A 25 3.92 -11.15 31.49
CA PHE A 25 5.09 -12.02 31.57
C PHE A 25 6.42 -11.37 31.17
N LYS A 26 6.42 -10.15 30.60
CA LYS A 26 7.63 -9.44 30.15
C LYS A 26 8.69 -9.23 31.23
N SER A 27 8.31 -9.27 32.52
CA SER A 27 9.25 -9.12 33.64
C SER A 27 9.78 -10.46 34.16
N PHE A 28 9.19 -11.59 33.73
CA PHE A 28 9.53 -12.93 34.20
C PHE A 28 10.20 -13.79 33.15
N ILE A 29 9.96 -13.50 31.88
CA ILE A 29 10.50 -14.27 30.74
C ILE A 29 11.37 -13.32 29.91
N ASP A 30 12.50 -13.82 29.46
CA ASP A 30 13.38 -13.10 28.53
C ASP A 30 12.60 -12.69 27.26
N ALA A 31 12.84 -11.45 26.78
CA ALA A 31 12.10 -10.87 25.68
C ALA A 31 12.22 -11.68 24.39
N GLU A 32 13.35 -12.31 24.14
CA GLU A 32 13.57 -13.14 22.96
C GLU A 32 12.74 -14.43 23.02
N TYR A 33 12.82 -15.17 24.12
CA TYR A 33 12.02 -16.40 24.30
C TYR A 33 10.53 -16.12 24.26
N LEU A 34 10.10 -15.02 24.89
CA LEU A 34 8.71 -14.59 24.87
C LEU A 34 8.25 -14.26 23.43
N SER A 35 9.06 -13.51 22.68
CA SER A 35 8.78 -13.18 21.28
C SER A 35 8.66 -14.41 20.39
N VAL A 36 9.59 -15.37 20.52
CA VAL A 36 9.56 -16.63 19.76
C VAL A 36 8.30 -17.42 20.08
N PHE A 37 7.97 -17.56 21.37
CA PHE A 37 6.76 -18.24 21.80
C PHE A 37 5.50 -17.61 21.16
N LEU A 38 5.37 -16.29 21.22
CA LEU A 38 4.20 -15.59 20.67
C LEU A 38 4.12 -15.71 19.14
N VAL A 39 5.26 -15.66 18.46
CA VAL A 39 5.32 -15.86 17.01
C VAL A 39 4.88 -17.26 16.63
N VAL A 40 5.43 -18.29 17.29
CA VAL A 40 5.06 -19.69 17.04
C VAL A 40 3.59 -19.93 17.35
N PHE A 41 3.08 -19.44 18.48
CA PHE A 41 1.67 -19.55 18.88
C PHE A 41 0.74 -18.96 17.81
N ASN A 42 0.97 -17.72 17.38
CA ASN A 42 0.15 -17.08 16.37
C ASN A 42 0.36 -17.68 14.96
N PHE A 43 1.55 -18.20 14.65
CA PHE A 43 1.81 -18.94 13.42
C PHE A 43 0.91 -20.18 13.34
N LEU A 44 0.85 -20.99 14.39
CA LEU A 44 0.00 -22.18 14.43
C LEU A 44 -1.48 -21.82 14.30
N ILE A 45 -1.95 -20.81 15.01
CA ILE A 45 -3.33 -20.33 14.90
C ILE A 45 -3.62 -19.87 13.46
N PHE A 46 -2.71 -19.13 12.85
CA PHE A 46 -2.90 -18.62 11.49
C PHE A 46 -3.01 -19.77 10.48
N VAL A 47 -2.14 -20.77 10.57
CA VAL A 47 -2.12 -21.93 9.66
C VAL A 47 -3.33 -22.84 9.87
N PHE A 48 -3.65 -23.20 11.11
CA PHE A 48 -4.66 -24.23 11.39
C PHE A 48 -6.08 -23.69 11.54
N ILE A 49 -6.25 -22.42 11.86
CA ILE A 49 -7.58 -21.84 12.12
C ILE A 49 -7.92 -20.74 11.09
N VAL A 50 -6.99 -19.78 10.87
CA VAL A 50 -7.32 -18.59 10.08
C VAL A 50 -7.40 -18.91 8.59
N ILE A 51 -6.38 -19.56 8.03
CA ILE A 51 -6.38 -19.92 6.61
C ILE A 51 -7.58 -20.81 6.26
N PRO A 52 -7.84 -21.94 6.94
CA PRO A 52 -8.97 -22.81 6.64
C PRO A 52 -10.33 -22.12 6.82
N GLY A 53 -10.46 -21.28 7.87
CA GLY A 53 -11.71 -20.57 8.17
C GLY A 53 -12.01 -19.38 7.28
N THR A 54 -10.99 -18.84 6.57
CA THR A 54 -11.12 -17.62 5.76
C THR A 54 -11.31 -17.91 4.28
N VAL A 55 -10.69 -18.95 3.77
CA VAL A 55 -10.64 -19.31 2.36
C VAL A 55 -11.29 -20.67 2.13
N LYS A 56 -12.14 -20.79 1.10
CA LYS A 56 -12.81 -22.05 0.77
C LYS A 56 -12.03 -22.91 -0.23
N ASP A 57 -11.41 -22.28 -1.22
CA ASP A 57 -10.66 -22.95 -2.29
C ASP A 57 -9.32 -23.47 -1.75
N ASP A 58 -9.10 -24.78 -1.86
CA ASP A 58 -7.89 -25.42 -1.35
C ASP A 58 -6.61 -24.98 -2.06
N LYS A 59 -6.67 -24.66 -3.35
CA LYS A 59 -5.53 -24.09 -4.08
C LYS A 59 -5.18 -22.69 -3.56
N ALA A 60 -6.20 -21.89 -3.26
CA ALA A 60 -5.99 -20.57 -2.67
C ALA A 60 -5.45 -20.68 -1.23
N LYS A 61 -5.94 -21.66 -0.42
CA LYS A 61 -5.38 -21.93 0.92
C LYS A 61 -3.89 -22.25 0.82
N PHE A 62 -3.53 -23.15 -0.10
CA PHE A 62 -2.14 -23.55 -0.31
C PHE A 62 -1.25 -22.37 -0.73
N LEU A 63 -1.70 -21.54 -1.67
CA LEU A 63 -0.97 -20.32 -2.05
C LEU A 63 -0.79 -19.36 -0.86
N ILE A 64 -1.83 -19.12 -0.09
CA ILE A 64 -1.80 -18.24 1.08
C ILE A 64 -0.87 -18.79 2.17
N PHE A 65 -0.85 -20.10 2.37
CA PHE A 65 0.12 -20.76 3.24
C PHE A 65 1.56 -20.52 2.78
N ILE A 66 1.87 -20.67 1.48
CA ILE A 66 3.19 -20.37 0.92
C ILE A 66 3.55 -18.89 1.15
N PHE A 67 2.63 -17.96 0.90
CA PHE A 67 2.88 -16.53 1.11
C PHE A 67 3.20 -16.22 2.57
N PHE A 68 2.57 -16.92 3.50
CA PHE A 68 2.83 -16.78 4.92
C PHE A 68 4.20 -17.34 5.30
N CYS A 69 4.51 -18.55 4.87
CA CYS A 69 5.82 -19.17 5.12
C CYS A 69 6.98 -18.34 4.58
N LEU A 70 6.86 -17.77 3.36
CA LEU A 70 7.89 -16.91 2.78
C LEU A 70 8.13 -15.66 3.63
N ARG A 71 7.07 -15.03 4.15
CA ARG A 71 7.19 -13.85 5.00
C ARG A 71 7.83 -14.16 6.35
N VAL A 72 7.41 -15.26 6.97
CA VAL A 72 7.99 -15.70 8.25
C VAL A 72 9.45 -16.11 8.05
N PHE A 73 9.79 -16.75 6.94
CA PHE A 73 11.16 -17.08 6.59
C PHE A 73 12.03 -15.81 6.43
N LEU A 74 11.55 -14.79 5.70
CA LEU A 74 12.27 -13.53 5.55
C LEU A 74 12.36 -12.75 6.87
N LEU A 75 11.32 -12.79 7.71
CA LEU A 75 11.36 -12.25 9.06
C LEU A 75 12.48 -12.90 9.88
N TYR A 76 12.56 -14.23 9.83
CA TYR A 76 13.62 -14.98 10.51
C TYR A 76 15.01 -14.61 9.98
N LEU A 77 15.18 -14.49 8.67
CA LEU A 77 16.45 -14.05 8.07
C LEU A 77 16.83 -12.62 8.45
N ASP A 78 15.86 -11.70 8.50
CA ASP A 78 16.10 -10.31 8.87
C ASP A 78 16.54 -10.18 10.34
N TYR A 79 15.96 -10.97 11.22
CA TYR A 79 16.23 -10.88 12.65
C TYR A 79 17.48 -11.66 13.06
N TYR A 80 17.58 -12.94 12.64
CA TYR A 80 18.67 -13.84 13.04
C TYR A 80 19.78 -13.98 11.98
N GLY A 81 19.49 -13.70 10.72
CA GLY A 81 20.39 -13.93 9.60
C GLY A 81 21.36 -12.78 9.29
N LYS A 82 21.45 -11.75 10.13
CA LYS A 82 22.32 -10.55 9.88
C LYS A 82 23.77 -10.89 9.58
N HIS A 83 24.29 -12.00 10.11
CA HIS A 83 25.64 -12.51 9.85
C HIS A 83 25.82 -13.17 8.48
N ILE A 84 24.71 -13.57 7.82
CA ILE A 84 24.73 -14.16 6.47
C ILE A 84 24.56 -13.04 5.42
N GLY A 85 23.79 -12.00 5.76
CA GLY A 85 23.51 -10.86 4.90
C GLY A 85 22.29 -10.07 5.39
N THR A 86 22.13 -8.86 4.88
CA THR A 86 20.96 -8.03 5.19
C THR A 86 19.85 -8.26 4.18
N VAL A 87 18.61 -8.40 4.65
CA VAL A 87 17.44 -8.43 3.78
C VAL A 87 17.35 -7.08 3.05
N LEU A 88 16.97 -7.11 1.78
CA LEU A 88 16.84 -5.91 0.95
C LEU A 88 15.93 -4.88 1.64
N HIS A 89 16.34 -3.62 1.69
CA HIS A 89 15.69 -2.51 2.41
C HIS A 89 15.68 -2.63 3.94
N SER A 90 16.29 -3.64 4.54
CA SER A 90 16.55 -3.69 5.98
C SER A 90 17.74 -2.81 6.34
N GLY A 91 17.83 -2.41 7.60
CA GLY A 91 18.77 -1.39 8.05
C GLY A 91 18.16 0.02 7.94
N GLY A 92 18.91 1.06 8.05
CA GLY A 92 18.47 2.45 7.92
C GLY A 92 17.15 2.77 8.65
N ASP A 93 16.06 2.91 7.91
CA ASP A 93 14.75 3.27 8.49
C ASP A 93 14.19 2.22 9.47
N SER A 94 14.42 0.92 9.23
CA SER A 94 13.91 -0.12 10.13
C SER A 94 14.59 -0.08 11.50
N GLU A 95 15.89 0.19 11.52
CA GLU A 95 16.63 0.39 12.78
C GLU A 95 16.17 1.68 13.48
N ARG A 96 16.03 2.78 12.75
CA ARG A 96 15.53 4.05 13.32
C ARG A 96 14.12 3.89 13.90
N PHE A 97 13.22 3.18 13.24
CA PHE A 97 11.89 2.93 13.79
C PHE A 97 11.94 2.10 15.07
N TYR A 98 12.83 1.13 15.14
CA TYR A 98 13.05 0.32 16.33
C TYR A 98 13.60 1.18 17.48
N GLU A 99 14.71 1.89 17.28
CA GLU A 99 15.37 2.72 18.28
C GLU A 99 14.44 3.81 18.83
N TRP A 100 13.75 4.56 17.93
CA TRP A 100 12.79 5.57 18.36
C TRP A 100 11.56 4.98 19.03
N GLY A 101 11.11 3.81 18.60
CA GLY A 101 10.03 3.08 19.27
C GLY A 101 10.40 2.70 20.70
N LEU A 102 11.60 2.17 20.91
CA LEU A 102 12.11 1.88 22.27
C LEU A 102 12.24 3.13 23.12
N TYR A 103 12.84 4.18 22.58
CA TYR A 103 13.00 5.44 23.30
C TYR A 103 11.65 6.04 23.76
N ILE A 104 10.62 5.99 22.90
CA ILE A 104 9.26 6.42 23.26
C ILE A 104 8.66 5.48 24.31
N SER A 105 8.97 4.18 24.29
CA SER A 105 8.38 3.23 25.24
C SER A 105 8.80 3.43 26.69
N GLU A 106 9.94 4.07 26.93
CA GLU A 106 10.41 4.41 28.28
C GLU A 106 9.55 5.52 28.93
N ASP A 107 9.09 6.47 28.10
CA ASP A 107 8.20 7.56 28.51
C ASP A 107 7.32 8.00 27.32
N LEU A 108 6.03 7.69 27.38
CA LEU A 108 5.08 8.02 26.31
C LEU A 108 4.90 9.53 26.06
N SER A 109 5.31 10.40 27.00
CA SER A 109 5.29 11.85 26.78
C SER A 109 6.21 12.29 25.65
N ARG A 110 7.27 11.52 25.38
CA ARG A 110 8.26 11.73 24.31
C ARG A 110 7.66 11.69 22.90
N MET A 111 6.45 11.14 22.71
CA MET A 111 5.72 11.24 21.44
C MET A 111 5.47 12.67 20.97
N LYS A 112 5.40 13.63 21.91
CA LYS A 112 5.22 15.06 21.60
C LYS A 112 6.52 15.73 21.18
N GLU A 113 7.65 15.24 21.68
CA GLU A 113 8.98 15.77 21.44
C GLU A 113 9.56 15.25 20.13
N ILE A 114 9.31 13.97 19.84
CA ILE A 114 9.85 13.28 18.68
C ILE A 114 8.81 13.19 17.57
N SER A 115 8.80 14.17 16.69
CA SER A 115 7.93 14.18 15.51
C SER A 115 8.55 13.41 14.33
N TYR A 116 8.99 12.14 14.54
CA TYR A 116 9.57 11.39 13.43
C TYR A 116 8.48 10.81 12.53
N THR A 117 7.66 9.88 13.01
CA THR A 117 6.50 9.34 12.28
C THR A 117 5.46 8.74 13.22
N LYS A 118 4.19 8.68 12.78
CA LYS A 118 3.13 8.00 13.56
C LYS A 118 3.36 6.50 13.70
N TYR A 119 4.22 5.92 12.91
CA TYR A 119 4.62 4.52 13.05
C TYR A 119 5.56 4.32 14.24
N THR A 120 6.45 5.28 14.52
CA THR A 120 7.27 5.25 15.75
C THR A 120 6.43 5.40 17.00
N ASP A 121 5.40 6.26 16.97
CA ASP A 121 4.43 6.37 18.07
C ASP A 121 3.72 5.04 18.32
N PHE A 122 3.27 4.38 17.23
CA PHE A 122 2.64 3.05 17.30
C PHE A 122 3.59 2.00 17.90
N LEU A 123 4.85 1.95 17.46
CA LEU A 123 5.85 1.04 18.02
C LEU A 123 6.16 1.37 19.49
N GLY A 124 6.24 2.66 19.84
CA GLY A 124 6.45 3.09 21.22
C GLY A 124 5.36 2.59 22.16
N ILE A 125 4.08 2.73 21.78
CA ILE A 125 2.96 2.18 22.54
C ILE A 125 3.05 0.65 22.61
N LEU A 126 3.38 0.00 21.49
CA LEU A 126 3.50 -1.45 21.44
C LEU A 126 4.59 -1.93 22.40
N TYR A 127 5.81 -1.37 22.33
CA TYR A 127 6.92 -1.73 23.22
C TYR A 127 6.66 -1.37 24.69
N TRP A 128 5.95 -0.29 24.97
CA TRP A 128 5.52 0.04 26.33
C TRP A 128 4.66 -1.10 26.91
N ILE A 129 3.78 -1.69 26.10
CA ILE A 129 2.90 -2.79 26.53
C ILE A 129 3.68 -4.11 26.62
N ILE A 130 4.37 -4.50 25.54
CA ILE A 130 4.93 -5.85 25.41
C ILE A 130 6.41 -5.96 25.83
N GLY A 131 7.10 -4.83 26.06
CA GLY A 131 8.55 -4.78 26.24
C GLY A 131 9.32 -4.77 24.92
N ASP A 132 10.64 -4.88 24.99
CA ASP A 132 11.52 -4.93 23.81
C ASP A 132 11.40 -6.25 23.07
N GLN A 133 10.36 -6.39 22.25
CA GLN A 133 10.08 -7.58 21.46
C GLN A 133 10.06 -7.25 19.96
N ARG A 134 11.22 -6.91 19.41
CA ARG A 134 11.39 -6.58 17.99
C ARG A 134 10.89 -7.69 17.08
N PHE A 135 11.22 -8.96 17.36
CA PHE A 135 10.83 -10.10 16.52
C PHE A 135 9.30 -10.26 16.43
N PHE A 136 8.60 -10.11 17.55
CA PHE A 136 7.14 -10.13 17.56
C PHE A 136 6.55 -8.90 16.85
N SER A 137 7.14 -7.72 16.99
CA SER A 137 6.68 -6.50 16.30
C SER A 137 6.83 -6.59 14.78
N GLN A 138 7.91 -7.21 14.29
CA GLN A 138 8.05 -7.54 12.86
C GLN A 138 7.02 -8.58 12.42
N PHE A 139 6.71 -9.57 13.27
CA PHE A 139 5.66 -10.53 12.97
C PHE A 139 4.27 -9.88 12.87
N VAL A 140 3.98 -8.82 13.64
CA VAL A 140 2.76 -8.03 13.47
C VAL A 140 2.70 -7.44 12.04
N ASN A 141 3.81 -6.97 11.47
CA ASN A 141 3.85 -6.54 10.07
C ASN A 141 3.56 -7.69 9.09
N VAL A 142 4.10 -8.90 9.35
CA VAL A 142 3.76 -10.11 8.56
C VAL A 142 2.26 -10.34 8.55
N ILE A 143 1.63 -10.26 9.71
CA ILE A 143 0.19 -10.45 9.85
C ILE A 143 -0.60 -9.40 9.08
N LEU A 144 -0.22 -8.12 9.16
CA LEU A 144 -0.86 -7.05 8.39
C LEU A 144 -0.72 -7.26 6.87
N GLY A 145 0.45 -7.73 6.41
CA GLY A 145 0.67 -8.12 5.02
C GLY A 145 -0.22 -9.29 4.58
N MET A 146 -0.35 -10.33 5.41
CA MET A 146 -1.24 -11.46 5.15
C MET A 146 -2.71 -11.06 5.16
N TRP A 147 -3.10 -10.16 6.07
CA TRP A 147 -4.46 -9.64 6.10
C TRP A 147 -4.79 -8.83 4.84
N SER A 148 -3.83 -8.08 4.31
CA SER A 148 -3.96 -7.40 3.01
C SER A 148 -4.26 -8.41 1.89
N ILE A 149 -3.64 -9.59 1.91
CA ILE A 149 -3.90 -10.67 0.94
C ILE A 149 -5.33 -11.22 1.09
N PHE A 150 -5.82 -11.44 2.32
CA PHE A 150 -7.20 -11.87 2.54
C PHE A 150 -8.21 -10.82 2.06
N VAL A 151 -7.95 -9.55 2.31
CA VAL A 151 -8.82 -8.46 1.83
C VAL A 151 -8.79 -8.39 0.30
N PHE A 152 -7.61 -8.56 -0.31
CA PHE A 152 -7.48 -8.61 -1.75
C PHE A 152 -8.20 -9.82 -2.36
N TYR A 153 -8.11 -10.99 -1.73
CA TYR A 153 -8.89 -12.17 -2.13
C TYR A 153 -10.40 -11.90 -2.10
N LYS A 154 -10.92 -11.18 -1.06
CA LYS A 154 -12.31 -10.72 -1.00
C LYS A 154 -12.65 -9.76 -2.16
N ILE A 155 -11.71 -8.91 -2.58
CA ILE A 155 -11.90 -8.06 -3.76
C ILE A 155 -12.07 -8.93 -5.01
N LEU A 156 -11.19 -9.93 -5.19
CA LEU A 156 -11.28 -10.84 -6.34
C LEU A 156 -12.62 -11.60 -6.39
N ASP A 157 -13.19 -11.99 -5.23
CA ASP A 157 -14.51 -12.63 -5.15
C ASP A 157 -15.63 -11.76 -5.69
N LEU A 158 -15.54 -10.42 -5.50
CA LEU A 158 -16.57 -9.49 -6.00
C LEU A 158 -16.66 -9.50 -7.53
N PHE A 159 -15.57 -9.83 -8.23
CA PHE A 159 -15.52 -9.82 -9.70
C PHE A 159 -16.02 -11.10 -10.37
N LYS A 160 -16.33 -12.14 -9.60
CA LYS A 160 -16.79 -13.44 -10.10
C LYS A 160 -15.90 -13.99 -11.22
N LEU A 161 -14.59 -13.87 -11.07
CA LEU A 161 -13.63 -14.42 -12.03
C LEU A 161 -13.65 -15.96 -12.01
N LYS A 162 -13.28 -16.59 -13.13
CA LYS A 162 -12.95 -18.02 -13.15
C LYS A 162 -11.83 -18.32 -12.13
N ASP A 163 -11.90 -19.49 -11.50
CA ASP A 163 -10.95 -19.86 -10.44
C ASP A 163 -9.49 -19.73 -10.86
N SER A 164 -9.13 -20.17 -12.07
CA SER A 164 -7.77 -20.03 -12.60
C SER A 164 -7.30 -18.58 -12.70
N LYS A 165 -8.18 -17.66 -13.08
CA LYS A 165 -7.88 -16.22 -13.15
C LYS A 165 -7.79 -15.60 -11.76
N LYS A 166 -8.68 -16.01 -10.85
CA LYS A 166 -8.66 -15.58 -9.45
C LYS A 166 -7.36 -16.01 -8.78
N LEU A 167 -6.95 -17.28 -8.95
CA LEU A 167 -5.68 -17.79 -8.43
C LEU A 167 -4.47 -17.06 -9.03
N PHE A 168 -4.51 -16.77 -10.35
CA PHE A 168 -3.45 -16.01 -11.00
C PHE A 168 -3.26 -14.61 -10.38
N PHE A 169 -4.35 -13.84 -10.20
CA PHE A 169 -4.24 -12.51 -9.60
C PHE A 169 -3.89 -12.56 -8.10
N LEU A 170 -4.36 -13.59 -7.39
CA LEU A 170 -3.95 -13.84 -6.02
C LEU A 170 -2.44 -14.12 -5.94
N ALA A 171 -1.92 -14.97 -6.83
CA ALA A 171 -0.50 -15.27 -6.92
C ALA A 171 0.32 -14.02 -7.31
N LEU A 172 -0.14 -13.24 -8.28
CA LEU A 172 0.51 -12.00 -8.71
C LEU A 172 0.66 -10.99 -7.56
N TYR A 173 -0.36 -10.87 -6.71
CA TYR A 173 -0.32 -9.98 -5.55
C TYR A 173 0.50 -10.59 -4.41
N GLY A 174 0.32 -11.88 -4.11
CA GLY A 174 0.93 -12.55 -2.98
C GLY A 174 2.43 -12.80 -3.15
N PHE A 175 2.89 -13.09 -4.38
CA PHE A 175 4.31 -13.27 -4.73
C PHE A 175 5.01 -11.97 -5.12
N PHE A 176 4.34 -10.83 -5.15
CA PHE A 176 5.02 -9.57 -5.42
C PHE A 176 6.13 -9.33 -4.38
N PRO A 177 7.41 -9.37 -4.78
CA PRO A 177 8.52 -9.44 -3.84
C PRO A 177 8.57 -8.27 -2.86
N GLN A 178 8.24 -7.06 -3.31
CA GLN A 178 8.23 -5.89 -2.44
C GLN A 178 7.19 -6.01 -1.32
N ASN A 179 6.02 -6.60 -1.60
CA ASN A 179 5.02 -6.85 -0.57
C ASN A 179 5.49 -7.88 0.47
N ILE A 180 6.26 -8.88 0.03
CA ILE A 180 6.82 -9.90 0.93
C ILE A 180 7.88 -9.24 1.81
N ILE A 181 8.85 -8.53 1.20
CA ILE A 181 9.96 -7.89 1.90
C ILE A 181 9.44 -6.87 2.91
N PHE A 182 8.62 -5.90 2.47
CA PHE A 182 8.17 -4.81 3.34
C PHE A 182 7.20 -5.23 4.45
N SER A 183 6.59 -6.40 4.33
CA SER A 183 5.81 -6.98 5.43
C SER A 183 6.64 -7.86 6.36
N SER A 184 7.88 -8.21 6.02
CA SER A 184 8.74 -9.07 6.83
C SER A 184 9.78 -8.31 7.66
N ILE A 185 10.00 -7.04 7.37
CA ILE A 185 10.91 -6.15 8.09
C ILE A 185 10.15 -5.09 8.88
N LEU A 186 10.83 -4.39 9.80
CA LEU A 186 10.19 -3.41 10.67
C LEU A 186 9.97 -2.08 9.93
N LEU A 187 9.02 -2.05 9.00
CA LEU A 187 8.66 -0.87 8.22
C LEU A 187 7.16 -0.62 8.24
N ARG A 188 6.78 0.65 8.08
CA ARG A 188 5.36 1.11 8.09
C ARG A 188 4.56 0.71 6.85
N GLU A 189 5.20 0.22 5.80
CA GLU A 189 4.61 -0.06 4.50
C GLU A 189 3.50 -1.11 4.57
N ALA A 190 3.68 -2.16 5.37
CA ALA A 190 2.65 -3.19 5.60
C ALA A 190 1.36 -2.60 6.16
N LEU A 191 1.46 -1.70 7.15
CA LEU A 191 0.33 -1.03 7.78
C LEU A 191 -0.38 -0.07 6.82
N ILE A 192 0.38 0.72 6.05
CA ILE A 192 -0.16 1.63 5.05
C ILE A 192 -0.94 0.84 3.99
N GLN A 193 -0.35 -0.22 3.45
CA GLN A 193 -0.95 -1.06 2.43
C GLN A 193 -2.20 -1.79 2.94
N PHE A 194 -2.16 -2.29 4.17
CA PHE A 194 -3.31 -2.90 4.84
C PHE A 194 -4.54 -1.97 4.81
N PHE A 195 -4.40 -0.75 5.28
CA PHE A 195 -5.49 0.22 5.25
C PHE A 195 -5.90 0.61 3.83
N PHE A 196 -4.94 0.78 2.94
CA PHE A 196 -5.25 1.12 1.55
C PHE A 196 -6.03 0.03 0.83
N VAL A 197 -5.69 -1.26 1.02
CA VAL A 197 -6.43 -2.38 0.41
C VAL A 197 -7.86 -2.48 0.96
N TYR A 198 -8.07 -2.16 2.26
CA TYR A 198 -9.43 -2.01 2.79
C TYR A 198 -10.21 -0.88 2.12
N SER A 199 -9.56 0.27 1.87
CA SER A 199 -10.20 1.36 1.13
C SER A 199 -10.63 0.92 -0.26
N LEU A 200 -9.77 0.18 -0.98
CA LEU A 200 -10.07 -0.39 -2.30
C LEU A 200 -11.24 -1.39 -2.24
N LEU A 201 -11.32 -2.22 -1.21
CA LEU A 201 -12.45 -3.14 -1.00
C LEU A 201 -13.77 -2.39 -0.86
N PHE A 202 -13.82 -1.38 0.00
CA PHE A 202 -15.05 -0.63 0.23
C PHE A 202 -15.42 0.26 -0.95
N PHE A 203 -14.43 0.83 -1.63
CA PHE A 203 -14.65 1.56 -2.88
C PHE A 203 -15.20 0.65 -3.98
N THR A 204 -14.66 -0.55 -4.15
CA THR A 204 -15.19 -1.55 -5.08
C THR A 204 -16.63 -1.95 -4.72
N LYS A 205 -16.92 -2.17 -3.43
CA LYS A 205 -18.29 -2.45 -2.97
C LYS A 205 -19.24 -1.30 -3.25
N TRP A 206 -18.81 -0.05 -3.07
CA TRP A 206 -19.61 1.12 -3.41
C TRP A 206 -19.91 1.17 -4.92
N LEU A 207 -18.92 0.96 -5.77
CA LEU A 207 -19.10 0.91 -7.22
C LEU A 207 -20.09 -0.17 -7.67
N MET A 208 -20.21 -1.27 -6.93
CA MET A 208 -21.14 -2.36 -7.26
C MET A 208 -22.52 -2.22 -6.64
N SER A 209 -22.64 -1.59 -5.47
CA SER A 209 -23.90 -1.56 -4.71
C SER A 209 -24.50 -0.18 -4.51
N ASN A 210 -23.76 0.90 -4.82
CA ASN A 210 -24.09 2.29 -4.52
C ASN A 210 -24.45 2.56 -3.04
N ASN A 211 -23.93 1.73 -2.12
CA ASN A 211 -24.19 1.89 -0.69
C ASN A 211 -23.29 2.97 -0.08
N ARG A 212 -23.91 4.03 0.46
CA ARG A 212 -23.23 5.19 1.06
C ARG A 212 -22.31 4.81 2.25
N ILE A 213 -22.66 3.78 3.01
CA ILE A 213 -21.82 3.30 4.13
C ILE A 213 -20.43 2.90 3.61
N ASN A 214 -20.35 2.34 2.41
CA ASN A 214 -19.08 1.98 1.80
C ASN A 214 -18.25 3.21 1.42
N MET A 215 -18.86 4.35 1.09
CA MET A 215 -18.15 5.63 0.89
C MET A 215 -17.43 6.07 2.18
N PHE A 216 -18.17 6.11 3.29
CA PHE A 216 -17.59 6.48 4.58
C PHE A 216 -16.45 5.54 5.00
N LYS A 217 -16.64 4.22 4.83
CA LYS A 217 -15.59 3.24 5.10
C LYS A 217 -14.37 3.45 4.20
N THR A 218 -14.54 3.78 2.92
CA THR A 218 -13.44 4.09 2.01
C THR A 218 -12.63 5.27 2.54
N ILE A 219 -13.30 6.39 2.87
CA ILE A 219 -12.64 7.59 3.40
C ILE A 219 -11.93 7.28 4.71
N PHE A 220 -12.58 6.58 5.65
CA PHE A 220 -12.00 6.19 6.92
C PHE A 220 -10.69 5.42 6.76
N PHE A 221 -10.66 4.39 5.91
CA PHE A 221 -9.46 3.60 5.70
C PHE A 221 -8.35 4.34 4.93
N VAL A 222 -8.70 5.27 4.04
CA VAL A 222 -7.69 6.14 3.42
C VAL A 222 -7.10 7.11 4.43
N LEU A 223 -7.88 7.69 5.31
CA LEU A 223 -7.37 8.56 6.37
C LEU A 223 -6.43 7.80 7.30
N LEU A 224 -6.76 6.56 7.67
CA LEU A 224 -5.85 5.71 8.44
C LEU A 224 -4.55 5.42 7.67
N SER A 225 -4.62 5.11 6.37
CA SER A 225 -3.43 4.94 5.53
C SER A 225 -2.58 6.21 5.47
N SER A 226 -3.24 7.37 5.35
CA SER A 226 -2.60 8.68 5.27
C SER A 226 -1.94 9.11 6.59
N LEU A 227 -2.46 8.65 7.72
CA LEU A 227 -1.87 8.89 9.04
C LEU A 227 -0.43 8.36 9.12
N PHE A 228 -0.17 7.20 8.50
CA PHE A 228 1.16 6.58 8.47
C PHE A 228 2.02 7.04 7.29
N HIS A 229 1.40 7.54 6.22
CA HIS A 229 2.11 8.16 5.10
C HIS A 229 1.28 9.21 4.39
N PRO A 230 1.59 10.51 4.59
CA PRO A 230 0.77 11.62 4.07
C PRO A 230 0.52 11.59 2.56
N GLY A 231 1.44 11.05 1.76
CA GLY A 231 1.25 10.92 0.30
C GLY A 231 0.02 10.11 -0.11
N MET A 232 -0.51 9.24 0.78
CA MET A 232 -1.73 8.47 0.52
C MET A 232 -2.99 9.34 0.50
N ILE A 233 -2.94 10.56 1.06
CA ILE A 233 -4.07 11.51 1.08
C ILE A 233 -4.50 11.91 -0.34
N ALA A 234 -3.58 11.85 -1.34
CA ALA A 234 -3.89 12.11 -2.74
C ALA A 234 -5.02 11.22 -3.28
N SER A 235 -5.21 10.03 -2.71
CA SER A 235 -6.33 9.15 -3.07
C SER A 235 -7.70 9.72 -2.71
N LEU A 236 -7.80 10.61 -1.71
CA LEU A 236 -9.05 11.29 -1.36
C LEU A 236 -9.56 12.17 -2.51
N LEU A 237 -8.66 12.78 -3.29
CA LEU A 237 -9.05 13.61 -4.43
C LEU A 237 -9.86 12.79 -5.44
N VAL A 238 -9.39 11.59 -5.75
CA VAL A 238 -10.09 10.69 -6.69
C VAL A 238 -11.37 10.15 -6.08
N TYR A 239 -11.33 9.67 -4.84
CA TYR A 239 -12.52 9.16 -4.16
C TYR A 239 -13.60 10.24 -4.00
N GLY A 240 -13.22 11.45 -3.56
CA GLY A 240 -14.13 12.56 -3.43
C GLY A 240 -14.76 12.97 -4.76
N PHE A 241 -13.94 13.08 -5.83
CA PHE A 241 -14.44 13.33 -7.17
C PHE A 241 -15.43 12.26 -7.61
N MET A 242 -15.13 10.98 -7.40
CA MET A 242 -16.05 9.89 -7.78
C MET A 242 -17.32 9.90 -6.96
N PHE A 243 -17.25 10.11 -5.66
CA PHE A 243 -18.43 10.16 -4.79
C PHE A 243 -19.37 11.34 -5.12
N LEU A 244 -18.80 12.46 -5.56
CA LEU A 244 -19.57 13.65 -5.90
C LEU A 244 -20.20 13.59 -7.30
N PHE A 245 -19.49 13.05 -8.28
CA PHE A 245 -19.88 13.18 -9.68
C PHE A 245 -20.36 11.88 -10.33
N LEU A 246 -19.87 10.72 -9.90
CA LEU A 246 -20.24 9.45 -10.52
C LEU A 246 -21.63 9.01 -10.03
N ASP A 247 -22.57 8.91 -10.98
CA ASP A 247 -23.82 8.18 -10.79
C ASP A 247 -23.58 6.70 -11.11
N VAL A 248 -23.40 5.91 -10.05
CA VAL A 248 -23.08 4.48 -10.18
C VAL A 248 -24.21 3.70 -10.88
N LYS A 249 -25.47 4.11 -10.68
CA LYS A 249 -26.61 3.44 -11.31
C LYS A 249 -26.70 3.68 -12.81
N LYS A 250 -26.32 4.89 -13.26
CA LYS A 250 -26.34 5.30 -14.66
C LYS A 250 -24.99 5.12 -15.38
N TYR A 251 -23.92 4.74 -14.63
CA TYR A 251 -22.55 4.67 -15.13
C TYR A 251 -22.09 5.95 -15.86
N SER A 252 -22.55 7.10 -15.38
CA SER A 252 -22.31 8.41 -16.00
C SER A 252 -21.95 9.46 -14.96
N PHE A 253 -21.27 10.52 -15.41
CA PHE A 253 -20.97 11.66 -14.55
C PHE A 253 -22.10 12.69 -14.58
N ASN A 254 -22.42 13.22 -13.40
CA ASN A 254 -23.39 14.30 -13.22
C ASN A 254 -22.69 15.55 -12.66
N TYR A 255 -22.58 16.58 -13.47
CA TYR A 255 -21.86 17.83 -13.19
C TYR A 255 -22.80 18.98 -12.78
N SER A 256 -23.72 18.78 -11.82
CA SER A 256 -24.56 19.85 -11.31
C SER A 256 -23.75 20.95 -10.59
N PHE A 257 -24.28 22.18 -10.57
CA PHE A 257 -23.61 23.31 -9.89
C PHE A 257 -23.33 23.03 -8.41
N LYS A 258 -24.32 22.50 -7.69
CA LYS A 258 -24.17 22.09 -6.26
C LYS A 258 -23.01 21.11 -6.04
N ARG A 259 -22.82 20.16 -6.96
CA ARG A 259 -21.72 19.18 -6.88
C ARG A 259 -20.35 19.81 -7.14
N LYS A 260 -20.28 20.81 -8.03
CA LYS A 260 -19.05 21.58 -8.27
C LYS A 260 -18.63 22.37 -7.03
N THR A 261 -19.61 23.03 -6.36
CA THR A 261 -19.34 23.74 -5.10
C THR A 261 -18.86 22.81 -4.00
N LEU A 262 -19.50 21.64 -3.84
CA LEU A 262 -19.05 20.61 -2.90
C LEU A 262 -17.64 20.10 -3.21
N LEU A 263 -17.25 19.98 -4.49
CA LEU A 263 -15.90 19.61 -4.86
C LEU A 263 -14.89 20.68 -4.43
N VAL A 264 -15.17 21.95 -4.66
CA VAL A 264 -14.28 23.04 -4.24
C VAL A 264 -14.07 23.00 -2.72
N LEU A 265 -15.15 22.83 -1.94
CA LEU A 265 -15.08 22.69 -0.49
C LEU A 265 -14.27 21.44 -0.07
N PHE A 266 -14.48 20.32 -0.75
CA PHE A 266 -13.77 19.08 -0.49
C PHE A 266 -12.27 19.20 -0.84
N CYS A 267 -11.93 19.81 -1.97
CA CYS A 267 -10.54 20.08 -2.35
C CYS A 267 -9.90 21.05 -1.35
N GLY A 268 -10.61 22.10 -0.93
CA GLY A 268 -10.16 23.04 0.10
C GLY A 268 -9.90 22.34 1.43
N PHE A 269 -10.81 21.48 1.87
CA PHE A 269 -10.62 20.67 3.09
C PHE A 269 -9.44 19.69 2.96
N THR A 270 -9.31 19.01 1.81
CA THR A 270 -8.18 18.11 1.57
C THR A 270 -6.85 18.87 1.57
N PHE A 271 -6.84 20.07 0.94
CA PHE A 271 -5.68 20.95 0.96
C PHE A 271 -5.36 21.45 2.38
N ALA A 272 -6.36 21.82 3.15
CA ALA A 272 -6.18 22.22 4.55
C ALA A 272 -5.63 21.07 5.41
N LEU A 273 -6.09 19.83 5.19
CA LEU A 273 -5.53 18.64 5.84
C LEU A 273 -4.07 18.41 5.43
N ILE A 274 -3.75 18.62 4.15
CA ILE A 274 -2.37 18.54 3.67
C ILE A 274 -1.54 19.64 4.34
N ALA A 275 -2.01 20.88 4.34
CA ALA A 275 -1.33 22.02 4.96
C ALA A 275 -1.13 21.83 6.47
N TYR A 276 -2.13 21.35 7.19
CA TYR A 276 -2.02 21.01 8.62
C TYR A 276 -0.97 19.92 8.87
N ASN A 277 -0.90 18.91 8.01
CA ASN A 277 0.12 17.87 8.08
C ASN A 277 1.49 18.31 7.52
N ILE A 278 1.57 19.40 6.77
CA ILE A 278 2.85 19.93 6.26
C ILE A 278 3.73 20.46 7.40
N SER A 279 3.16 20.96 8.50
CA SER A 279 3.92 21.24 9.72
C SER A 279 4.57 19.97 10.30
N ILE A 280 3.99 18.79 10.02
CA ILE A 280 4.48 17.44 10.37
C ILE A 280 5.33 16.85 9.23
N LEU A 281 5.16 17.31 8.00
CA LEU A 281 5.91 16.96 6.79
C LEU A 281 7.22 17.76 6.65
N ASN A 282 7.78 18.23 7.75
CA ASN A 282 9.05 18.95 7.77
C ASN A 282 10.05 18.31 6.79
N GLY A 283 10.28 18.95 5.67
CA GLY A 283 11.34 18.64 4.73
C GLY A 283 10.94 18.62 3.24
N LYS A 284 9.90 17.90 2.82
CA LYS A 284 9.67 17.67 1.36
C LYS A 284 8.68 18.62 0.69
N PHE A 285 7.83 19.30 1.45
CA PHE A 285 6.89 20.32 0.96
C PHE A 285 6.98 21.62 1.76
N SER A 286 7.97 21.78 2.63
CA SER A 286 8.24 23.03 3.35
C SER A 286 8.49 24.19 2.39
N PHE A 287 8.92 23.91 1.16
CA PHE A 287 9.08 24.91 0.11
C PHE A 287 7.78 25.65 -0.24
N LEU A 288 6.59 25.05 -0.01
CA LEU A 288 5.31 25.71 -0.24
C LEU A 288 4.94 26.74 0.84
N ILE A 289 5.56 26.67 2.01
CA ILE A 289 5.16 27.44 3.21
C ILE A 289 6.31 28.32 3.75
N SER A 290 7.57 28.09 3.30
CA SER A 290 8.69 28.92 3.78
C SER A 290 8.52 30.39 3.34
N ASP A 291 8.60 31.31 4.32
CA ASP A 291 8.52 32.77 4.14
C ASP A 291 9.75 33.40 3.43
N THR A 292 10.52 32.59 2.73
CA THR A 292 11.66 33.09 1.95
C THR A 292 11.18 33.68 0.63
N ASN A 293 11.77 34.81 0.22
CA ASN A 293 11.49 35.48 -1.05
C ASN A 293 11.92 34.68 -2.31
N LEU A 294 12.20 33.40 -2.16
CA LEU A 294 12.54 32.50 -3.25
C LEU A 294 11.29 32.12 -4.07
N SER A 295 11.44 32.02 -5.38
CA SER A 295 10.38 31.50 -6.24
C SER A 295 10.00 30.05 -5.87
N LEU A 296 8.78 29.62 -6.21
CA LEU A 296 8.34 28.22 -5.96
C LEU A 296 9.31 27.20 -6.56
N LEU A 297 9.96 27.54 -7.68
CA LEU A 297 10.94 26.69 -8.36
C LEU A 297 12.25 26.58 -7.57
N GLU A 298 12.79 27.70 -7.09
CA GLU A 298 14.00 27.72 -6.25
C GLU A 298 13.78 27.02 -4.92
N LYS A 299 12.58 27.16 -4.32
CA LYS A 299 12.18 26.43 -3.12
C LYS A 299 12.08 24.92 -3.36
N TYR A 300 11.60 24.52 -4.55
CA TYR A 300 11.55 23.12 -4.93
C TYR A 300 12.95 22.53 -5.11
N GLU A 301 13.86 23.25 -5.79
CA GLU A 301 15.25 22.84 -5.99
C GLU A 301 16.04 22.74 -4.69
N SER A 302 15.86 23.71 -3.77
CA SER A 302 16.54 23.70 -2.47
C SER A 302 16.09 22.55 -1.57
N ASN A 303 14.85 22.07 -1.71
CA ASN A 303 14.29 20.95 -0.94
C ASN A 303 14.40 19.59 -1.66
N SER A 304 14.55 19.57 -2.98
CA SER A 304 15.00 18.42 -3.73
C SER A 304 16.51 18.26 -3.50
N GLY A 305 16.92 18.13 -2.22
CA GLY A 305 18.30 17.88 -1.89
C GLY A 305 18.76 16.69 -2.71
N ILE A 306 19.79 16.88 -3.54
CA ILE A 306 20.44 15.82 -4.29
C ILE A 306 20.81 14.76 -3.26
N GLU A 307 19.95 13.75 -3.11
CA GLU A 307 20.35 12.55 -2.39
C GLU A 307 21.56 12.00 -3.19
N GLU A 308 22.76 12.27 -2.70
CA GLU A 308 24.03 11.81 -3.27
C GLU A 308 24.13 10.28 -3.13
N GLY A 309 23.12 9.58 -3.61
CA GLY A 309 23.09 8.12 -3.62
C GLY A 309 23.22 7.57 -5.04
N GLY A 310 23.95 6.46 -5.20
CA GLY A 310 24.12 5.79 -6.49
C GLY A 310 22.83 5.47 -7.25
N ALA A 311 21.66 5.43 -6.58
CA ALA A 311 20.37 5.06 -7.13
C ALA A 311 19.47 6.24 -7.56
N THR A 312 19.99 7.49 -7.57
CA THR A 312 19.25 8.69 -7.99
C THR A 312 19.08 8.72 -9.49
N TYR A 313 17.87 9.06 -9.97
CA TYR A 313 17.55 9.26 -11.38
C TYR A 313 17.34 10.75 -11.70
N LEU A 314 17.48 11.13 -12.97
CA LEU A 314 17.31 12.50 -13.48
C LEU A 314 18.23 13.56 -12.84
N ARG A 315 19.45 13.16 -12.41
CA ARG A 315 20.45 14.02 -11.74
C ARG A 315 20.78 15.32 -12.48
N ASN A 316 20.80 15.26 -13.80
CA ASN A 316 21.24 16.37 -14.65
C ASN A 316 20.07 17.28 -15.10
N TYR A 317 18.85 16.98 -14.63
CA TYR A 317 17.68 17.73 -15.05
C TYR A 317 17.44 18.89 -14.09
N LYS A 318 17.84 20.11 -14.52
CA LYS A 318 17.59 21.35 -13.77
C LYS A 318 16.24 21.95 -14.17
N ILE A 319 15.51 22.48 -13.21
CA ILE A 319 14.23 23.17 -13.42
C ILE A 319 14.51 24.67 -13.46
N ASN A 320 14.60 25.25 -14.67
CA ASN A 320 14.84 26.69 -14.84
C ASN A 320 13.54 27.47 -15.13
N SER A 321 12.45 26.77 -15.44
CA SER A 321 11.18 27.38 -15.81
C SER A 321 9.96 26.54 -15.44
N ILE A 322 8.79 27.16 -15.42
CA ILE A 322 7.51 26.45 -15.25
C ILE A 322 7.26 25.40 -16.36
N VAL A 323 7.80 25.62 -17.55
CA VAL A 323 7.72 24.66 -18.67
C VAL A 323 8.55 23.43 -18.37
N ASP A 324 9.75 23.59 -17.82
CA ASP A 324 10.60 22.48 -17.39
C ASP A 324 9.90 21.65 -16.30
N PHE A 325 9.23 22.32 -15.34
CA PHE A 325 8.44 21.62 -14.32
C PHE A 325 7.30 20.81 -14.94
N ILE A 326 6.53 21.35 -15.88
CA ILE A 326 5.44 20.65 -16.57
C ILE A 326 5.96 19.42 -17.33
N ILE A 327 7.13 19.51 -17.96
CA ILE A 327 7.78 18.40 -18.67
C ILE A 327 8.33 17.38 -17.66
N LEU A 328 8.84 17.83 -16.53
CA LEU A 328 9.44 16.99 -15.50
C LEU A 328 8.41 16.06 -14.84
N VAL A 329 7.18 16.52 -14.60
CA VAL A 329 6.14 15.72 -13.93
C VAL A 329 5.89 14.38 -14.64
N PRO A 330 5.57 14.31 -15.94
CA PRO A 330 5.39 13.04 -16.63
C PRO A 330 6.67 12.20 -16.69
N LEU A 331 7.83 12.84 -16.82
CA LEU A 331 9.11 12.14 -16.83
C LEU A 331 9.40 11.49 -15.46
N ARG A 332 9.24 12.24 -14.37
CA ARG A 332 9.35 11.69 -13.01
C ARG A 332 8.34 10.58 -12.73
N LEU A 333 7.12 10.71 -13.24
CA LEU A 333 6.12 9.65 -13.12
C LEU A 333 6.57 8.36 -13.82
N ILE A 334 7.14 8.44 -15.02
CA ILE A 334 7.68 7.28 -15.75
C ILE A 334 8.79 6.63 -14.95
N TYR A 335 9.76 7.42 -14.46
CA TYR A 335 10.84 6.90 -13.62
C TYR A 335 10.32 6.32 -12.30
N PHE A 336 9.39 6.99 -11.65
CA PHE A 336 8.76 6.51 -10.42
C PHE A 336 8.11 5.13 -10.60
N VAL A 337 7.40 4.92 -11.72
CA VAL A 337 6.68 3.65 -11.96
C VAL A 337 7.61 2.55 -12.43
N PHE A 338 8.66 2.86 -13.21
CA PHE A 338 9.42 1.86 -13.95
C PHE A 338 10.91 1.76 -13.55
N SER A 339 11.43 2.66 -12.69
CA SER A 339 12.85 2.60 -12.27
C SER A 339 13.14 1.37 -11.41
N PRO A 340 14.38 0.80 -11.47
CA PRO A 340 15.43 1.15 -12.41
C PRO A 340 15.05 0.80 -13.84
N MET A 341 15.45 1.68 -14.79
CA MET A 341 15.23 1.40 -16.21
C MET A 341 16.27 0.40 -16.76
N PRO A 342 15.94 -0.42 -17.77
CA PRO A 342 16.89 -1.39 -18.31
C PRO A 342 18.19 -0.79 -18.85
N TYR A 343 18.15 0.47 -19.31
CA TYR A 343 19.31 1.19 -19.81
C TYR A 343 20.10 1.93 -18.71
N ASP A 344 19.60 1.92 -17.46
CA ASP A 344 20.11 2.67 -16.32
C ASP A 344 20.74 1.74 -15.27
N VAL A 345 21.04 0.50 -15.67
CA VAL A 345 21.59 -0.54 -14.81
C VAL A 345 23.04 -0.22 -14.46
N ARG A 346 23.33 -0.08 -13.18
CA ARG A 346 24.66 0.24 -12.64
C ARG A 346 25.33 -0.95 -11.96
N GLY A 347 24.56 -1.97 -11.60
CA GLY A 347 25.06 -3.14 -10.91
C GLY A 347 23.99 -4.22 -10.68
N VAL A 348 24.40 -5.29 -9.99
CA VAL A 348 23.55 -6.45 -9.69
C VAL A 348 22.29 -6.07 -8.91
N GLY A 349 22.38 -5.06 -8.03
CA GLY A 349 21.22 -4.56 -7.28
C GLY A 349 20.12 -3.97 -8.17
N ASP A 350 20.51 -3.22 -9.22
CA ASP A 350 19.54 -2.67 -10.18
C ASP A 350 18.91 -3.78 -11.03
N LEU A 351 19.69 -4.81 -11.44
CA LEU A 351 19.14 -5.98 -12.13
C LEU A 351 18.14 -6.73 -11.26
N ALA A 352 18.47 -6.97 -10.00
CA ALA A 352 17.55 -7.59 -9.05
C ALA A 352 16.27 -6.75 -8.88
N ALA A 353 16.39 -5.42 -8.79
CA ALA A 353 15.26 -4.51 -8.68
C ALA A 353 14.37 -4.53 -9.94
N ILE A 354 14.96 -4.62 -11.15
CA ILE A 354 14.18 -4.76 -12.39
C ILE A 354 13.38 -6.07 -12.37
N ILE A 355 14.00 -7.19 -11.99
CA ILE A 355 13.35 -8.51 -11.99
C ILE A 355 12.30 -8.58 -10.89
N LEU A 356 12.62 -8.14 -9.69
CA LEU A 356 11.78 -8.32 -8.51
C LEU A 356 10.71 -7.25 -8.33
N ASP A 357 10.77 -6.14 -9.08
CA ASP A 357 9.83 -5.05 -8.91
C ASP A 357 9.35 -4.45 -10.25
N SER A 358 10.22 -3.80 -11.04
CA SER A 358 9.81 -3.08 -12.25
C SER A 358 9.12 -3.96 -13.28
N SER A 359 9.53 -5.23 -13.42
CA SER A 359 8.93 -6.21 -14.34
C SER A 359 7.44 -6.42 -14.11
N PHE A 360 6.97 -6.34 -12.85
CA PHE A 360 5.56 -6.46 -12.50
C PHE A 360 4.74 -5.29 -13.03
N TYR A 361 5.28 -4.07 -12.98
CA TYR A 361 4.62 -2.88 -13.52
C TYR A 361 4.61 -2.91 -15.04
N TYR A 362 5.71 -3.29 -15.70
CA TYR A 362 5.75 -3.50 -17.15
C TYR A 362 4.71 -4.52 -17.58
N PHE A 363 4.62 -5.65 -16.87
CA PHE A 363 3.65 -6.70 -17.16
C PHE A 363 2.20 -6.22 -17.01
N LEU A 364 1.86 -5.51 -15.93
CA LEU A 364 0.50 -4.99 -15.72
C LEU A 364 0.13 -3.94 -16.77
N VAL A 365 1.03 -3.02 -17.09
CA VAL A 365 0.80 -2.01 -18.14
C VAL A 365 0.61 -2.69 -19.50
N TYR A 366 1.41 -3.71 -19.83
CA TYR A 366 1.20 -4.53 -21.03
C TYR A 366 -0.20 -5.16 -21.05
N MET A 367 -0.66 -5.76 -19.95
CA MET A 367 -2.01 -6.33 -19.85
C MET A 367 -3.10 -5.26 -20.06
N ILE A 368 -2.93 -4.07 -19.52
CA ILE A 368 -3.86 -2.93 -19.69
C ILE A 368 -3.92 -2.54 -21.17
N ILE A 369 -2.77 -2.34 -21.83
CA ILE A 369 -2.70 -1.94 -23.24
C ILE A 369 -3.34 -3.01 -24.12
N ARG A 370 -3.04 -4.29 -23.89
CA ARG A 370 -3.61 -5.41 -24.64
C ARG A 370 -5.13 -5.51 -24.48
N SER A 371 -5.66 -5.21 -23.32
CA SER A 371 -7.09 -5.35 -23.01
C SER A 371 -7.92 -4.13 -23.39
N ARG A 372 -7.31 -2.96 -23.69
CA ARG A 372 -8.02 -1.69 -23.90
C ARG A 372 -9.07 -1.74 -25.04
N LYS A 373 -8.79 -2.46 -26.14
CA LYS A 373 -9.72 -2.58 -27.28
C LYS A 373 -11.00 -3.31 -26.90
N ILE A 374 -10.89 -4.33 -26.03
CA ILE A 374 -12.00 -5.21 -25.65
C ILE A 374 -13.03 -4.48 -24.80
N ILE A 375 -12.60 -3.51 -24.00
CA ILE A 375 -13.47 -2.78 -23.07
C ILE A 375 -14.01 -1.48 -23.65
N LYS A 376 -13.58 -1.05 -24.86
CA LYS A 376 -13.90 0.26 -25.45
C LYS A 376 -15.42 0.53 -25.48
N ASP A 377 -16.20 -0.46 -25.85
CA ASP A 377 -17.66 -0.33 -26.05
C ASP A 377 -18.49 -0.86 -24.86
N ASN A 378 -17.83 -1.20 -23.73
CA ASN A 378 -18.54 -1.71 -22.56
C ASN A 378 -18.96 -0.57 -21.63
N ILE A 379 -20.21 -0.62 -21.13
CA ILE A 379 -20.75 0.37 -20.21
C ILE A 379 -19.92 0.46 -18.90
N PHE A 380 -19.33 -0.67 -18.47
CA PHE A 380 -18.49 -0.74 -17.26
C PHE A 380 -17.06 -0.25 -17.47
N ARG A 381 -16.72 0.23 -18.67
CA ARG A 381 -15.36 0.76 -18.98
C ARG A 381 -14.89 1.89 -18.06
N ILE A 382 -15.83 2.52 -17.36
CA ILE A 382 -15.51 3.61 -16.43
C ILE A 382 -14.73 3.09 -15.22
N PHE A 383 -15.02 1.90 -14.72
CA PHE A 383 -14.44 1.39 -13.48
C PHE A 383 -12.92 1.14 -13.57
N PRO A 384 -12.38 0.42 -14.59
CA PRO A 384 -10.92 0.32 -14.71
C PRO A 384 -10.25 1.67 -14.87
N LYS A 385 -10.89 2.65 -15.53
CA LYS A 385 -10.34 4.02 -15.63
C LYS A 385 -10.25 4.73 -14.29
N VAL A 386 -11.24 4.53 -13.40
CA VAL A 386 -11.23 5.10 -12.06
C VAL A 386 -10.07 4.57 -11.22
N PHE A 387 -9.84 3.25 -11.21
CA PHE A 387 -8.71 2.67 -10.48
C PHE A 387 -7.36 3.06 -11.10
N PHE A 388 -7.31 3.21 -12.43
CA PHE A 388 -6.11 3.71 -13.10
C PHE A 388 -5.84 5.18 -12.75
N LEU A 389 -6.89 6.01 -12.71
CA LEU A 389 -6.78 7.40 -12.26
C LEU A 389 -6.32 7.47 -10.79
N LEU A 390 -6.84 6.61 -9.92
CA LEU A 390 -6.41 6.51 -8.53
C LEU A 390 -4.91 6.17 -8.44
N PHE A 391 -4.48 5.16 -9.18
CA PHE A 391 -3.06 4.80 -9.26
C PHE A 391 -2.21 5.98 -9.75
N LEU A 392 -2.60 6.64 -10.84
CA LEU A 392 -1.85 7.78 -11.40
C LEU A 392 -1.78 8.96 -10.44
N THR A 393 -2.90 9.35 -9.82
CA THR A 393 -2.95 10.53 -8.93
C THR A 393 -2.03 10.34 -7.72
N VAL A 394 -2.07 9.16 -7.10
CA VAL A 394 -1.19 8.86 -5.97
C VAL A 394 0.27 8.72 -6.43
N SER A 395 0.51 8.11 -7.61
CA SER A 395 1.86 8.01 -8.20
C SER A 395 2.46 9.39 -8.48
N ILE A 396 1.69 10.34 -9.01
CA ILE A 396 2.17 11.73 -9.24
C ILE A 396 2.56 12.37 -7.92
N GLY A 397 1.73 12.24 -6.88
CA GLY A 397 2.03 12.78 -5.56
C GLY A 397 3.36 12.23 -4.99
N PHE A 398 3.63 10.95 -5.17
CA PHE A 398 4.91 10.36 -4.76
C PHE A 398 6.07 10.73 -5.69
N ALA A 399 5.85 10.74 -7.00
CA ALA A 399 6.89 11.01 -7.99
C ALA A 399 7.51 12.40 -7.84
N LEU A 400 6.71 13.39 -7.43
CA LEU A 400 7.19 14.74 -7.18
C LEU A 400 8.17 14.83 -6.01
N GLY A 401 8.02 13.96 -5.00
CA GLY A 401 8.89 13.93 -3.81
C GLY A 401 9.91 12.78 -3.80
N THR A 402 10.14 12.10 -4.94
CA THR A 402 11.00 10.92 -5.01
C THR A 402 11.98 11.04 -6.19
N GLU A 403 13.27 10.91 -5.89
CA GLU A 403 14.36 10.99 -6.87
C GLU A 403 15.23 9.74 -6.92
N ASN A 404 15.01 8.81 -6.01
CA ASN A 404 15.79 7.58 -5.83
C ASN A 404 14.94 6.35 -6.18
N SER A 405 15.51 5.41 -6.95
CA SER A 405 14.82 4.18 -7.38
C SER A 405 14.42 3.29 -6.20
N GLY A 406 15.23 3.20 -5.14
CA GLY A 406 14.92 2.44 -3.94
C GLY A 406 13.71 3.01 -3.19
N THR A 407 13.66 4.33 -3.03
CA THR A 407 12.53 5.06 -2.45
C THR A 407 11.28 4.95 -3.34
N ALA A 408 11.45 4.99 -4.68
CA ALA A 408 10.35 4.79 -5.62
C ALA A 408 9.73 3.40 -5.50
N MET A 409 10.53 2.33 -5.43
CA MET A 409 10.04 0.95 -5.20
C MET A 409 9.21 0.85 -3.92
N ARG A 410 9.69 1.45 -2.83
CA ARG A 410 9.01 1.49 -1.55
C ARG A 410 7.68 2.24 -1.61
N HIS A 411 7.60 3.34 -2.34
CA HIS A 411 6.36 4.13 -2.46
C HIS A 411 5.35 3.49 -3.40
N ARG A 412 5.76 3.00 -4.57
CA ARG A 412 4.86 2.39 -5.54
C ARG A 412 4.28 1.05 -5.09
N SER A 413 5.00 0.28 -4.25
CA SER A 413 4.47 -0.97 -3.68
C SER A 413 3.16 -0.76 -2.91
N LYS A 414 2.98 0.39 -2.24
CA LYS A 414 1.77 0.73 -1.48
C LYS A 414 0.52 0.81 -2.36
N ILE A 415 0.69 1.25 -3.61
CA ILE A 415 -0.40 1.48 -4.59
C ILE A 415 -0.51 0.38 -5.65
N PHE A 416 0.40 -0.59 -5.63
CA PHE A 416 0.39 -1.75 -6.52
C PHE A 416 -0.96 -2.48 -6.59
N PRO A 417 -1.71 -2.68 -5.48
CA PRO A 417 -3.03 -3.31 -5.52
C PRO A 417 -4.03 -2.58 -6.42
N ALA A 418 -4.00 -1.24 -6.47
CA ALA A 418 -4.89 -0.47 -7.33
C ALA A 418 -4.66 -0.76 -8.81
N LEU A 419 -3.38 -0.89 -9.22
CA LEU A 419 -3.03 -1.22 -10.60
C LEU A 419 -3.45 -2.65 -10.98
N ILE A 420 -3.31 -3.63 -10.07
CA ILE A 420 -3.81 -4.99 -10.32
C ILE A 420 -5.33 -4.97 -10.51
N ILE A 421 -6.08 -4.22 -9.69
CA ILE A 421 -7.53 -4.13 -9.78
C ILE A 421 -7.99 -3.59 -11.14
N VAL A 422 -7.23 -2.69 -11.78
CA VAL A 422 -7.51 -2.26 -13.16
C VAL A 422 -7.58 -3.48 -14.10
N VAL A 423 -6.57 -4.34 -14.04
CA VAL A 423 -6.48 -5.53 -14.90
C VAL A 423 -7.55 -6.55 -14.53
N VAL A 424 -7.83 -6.75 -13.26
CA VAL A 424 -8.90 -7.62 -12.74
C VAL A 424 -10.26 -7.20 -13.33
N PHE A 425 -10.58 -5.91 -13.31
CA PHE A 425 -11.79 -5.38 -13.93
C PHE A 425 -11.85 -5.66 -15.44
N MET A 426 -10.75 -5.41 -16.14
CA MET A 426 -10.68 -5.66 -17.59
C MET A 426 -10.90 -7.12 -17.93
N GLU A 427 -10.30 -8.04 -17.19
CA GLU A 427 -10.47 -9.48 -17.37
C GLU A 427 -11.87 -9.96 -17.01
N SER A 428 -12.51 -9.39 -15.99
CA SER A 428 -13.91 -9.66 -15.64
C SER A 428 -14.86 -9.25 -16.77
N ILE A 429 -14.70 -8.05 -17.34
CA ILE A 429 -15.48 -7.59 -18.51
C ILE A 429 -15.31 -8.52 -19.70
N LYS A 430 -14.06 -8.93 -19.98
CA LYS A 430 -13.74 -9.85 -21.09
C LYS A 430 -14.37 -11.23 -20.92
N GLN A 431 -14.39 -11.73 -19.70
CA GLN A 431 -14.98 -13.03 -19.37
C GLN A 431 -16.50 -13.00 -19.57
N ASN A 432 -17.18 -11.94 -19.10
CA ASN A 432 -18.64 -11.80 -19.23
C ASN A 432 -19.08 -11.63 -20.70
N ARG A 433 -18.31 -10.93 -21.52
CA ARG A 433 -18.58 -10.88 -22.97
C ARG A 433 -18.49 -12.26 -23.64
N ARG A 434 -17.54 -13.10 -23.25
CA ARG A 434 -17.39 -14.46 -23.82
C ARG A 434 -18.54 -15.38 -23.43
N SER A 435 -19.11 -15.27 -22.22
CA SER A 435 -20.29 -16.05 -21.82
C SER A 435 -21.51 -15.70 -22.68
N ILE A 436 -21.79 -14.41 -22.86
CA ILE A 436 -22.90 -13.91 -23.70
C ILE A 436 -22.74 -14.36 -25.18
N TRP A 437 -21.52 -14.45 -25.71
CA TRP A 437 -21.27 -14.93 -27.07
C TRP A 437 -21.44 -16.45 -27.22
N ASN A 438 -21.10 -17.21 -26.19
CA ASN A 438 -21.27 -18.67 -26.22
C ASN A 438 -22.76 -19.04 -26.10
N ASP A 439 -23.54 -18.32 -25.29
CA ASP A 439 -24.98 -18.53 -25.14
C ASP A 439 -25.74 -18.21 -26.44
N LYS A 440 -25.28 -17.23 -27.24
CA LYS A 440 -25.85 -16.90 -28.56
C LYS A 440 -25.44 -17.81 -29.70
N LYS A 441 -24.49 -18.73 -29.51
CA LYS A 441 -24.09 -19.73 -30.51
C LYS A 441 -24.80 -21.08 -30.33
N ILE A 442 -25.62 -21.23 -29.31
CA ILE A 442 -26.38 -22.44 -29.00
C ILE A 442 -27.85 -22.33 -29.50
N ASP A 443 -28.25 -21.13 -29.89
CA ASP A 443 -29.55 -20.86 -30.63
C ASP A 443 -29.25 -20.74 -32.13
#